data_28b49ed1b3e14a70c709f52170595d12
#
_entry.id   28b49ed1b3e14a70c709f52170595d12
#
_cell.length_a   1.000
_cell.length_b   1.000
_cell.length_c   1.000
_cell.angle_alpha   90.00
_cell.angle_beta   90.00
_cell.angle_gamma   90.00
#
_symmetry.space_group_name_H-M   'P 1'
#
loop_
_entity.id
_entity.type
_entity.pdbx_description
1 polymer ?
#
loop_
_entity_poly.entity_id
_entity_poly.type
_entity_poly.pdbx_seq_one_letter_code
_entity_poly.pdbx_strand_id
1 'polypeptide(L)'
;MFVTEDTTRSKPEEIKEVYTRALELGVERICICDTCGHVTPNGVNKLLSFIQNEVIPDAGFKRRNIEVNWHGHQDRGLGVVNNIAAFESGADVIHGTALGIGERAGNAPLDQTLVNLSLMGVISNDLTSLDEYIKKAHEYINIPLPRNYPIFGDDAFETGTGVHASAVIKAMDKGDHWLADRIYSGVPASDYGLKQVIRIGHMSGRSNIIWWLKNNGYEITDKLVEYMFNVAKNQRKLMEDEEIHNSIEEFHKN
;
A
#
# COMPACT_ATOMS: atom_id res chain seq x y z
N MET A 1 -28.92 3.09 -5.86
CA MET A 1 -28.20 2.53 -4.73
C MET A 1 -28.70 3.15 -3.45
N PHE A 2 -28.95 2.35 -2.43
CA PHE A 2 -29.32 2.80 -1.09
C PHE A 2 -28.08 2.77 -0.20
N VAL A 3 -27.77 3.89 0.45
CA VAL A 3 -26.56 4.08 1.26
C VAL A 3 -27.00 4.54 2.64
N THR A 4 -26.46 3.92 3.68
CA THR A 4 -26.71 4.33 5.07
C THR A 4 -25.41 4.86 5.68
N GLU A 5 -25.53 5.79 6.62
CA GLU A 5 -24.44 6.17 7.50
C GLU A 5 -24.36 5.24 8.70
N ASP A 6 -23.15 5.05 9.22
CA ASP A 6 -22.85 4.42 10.51
C ASP A 6 -23.44 3.02 10.71
N THR A 7 -23.52 2.25 9.64
CA THR A 7 -24.09 0.90 9.65
C THR A 7 -23.38 0.00 10.66
N THR A 8 -22.06 0.14 10.79
CA THR A 8 -21.22 -0.73 11.65
C THR A 8 -21.44 -0.53 13.14
N ARG A 9 -22.11 0.56 13.57
CA ARG A 9 -22.48 0.85 14.96
C ARG A 9 -23.98 0.85 15.22
N SER A 10 -24.78 0.56 14.20
CA SER A 10 -26.22 0.43 14.32
C SER A 10 -26.62 -0.95 14.87
N LYS A 11 -27.81 -1.08 15.44
CA LYS A 11 -28.30 -2.35 15.93
C LYS A 11 -28.75 -3.26 14.79
N PRO A 12 -28.57 -4.58 14.89
CA PRO A 12 -28.96 -5.51 13.84
C PRO A 12 -30.43 -5.39 13.41
N GLU A 13 -31.33 -5.13 14.36
CA GLU A 13 -32.76 -4.97 14.10
C GLU A 13 -33.05 -3.74 13.24
N GLU A 14 -32.38 -2.61 13.52
CA GLU A 14 -32.50 -1.36 12.78
C GLU A 14 -31.95 -1.51 11.36
N ILE A 15 -30.78 -2.16 11.23
CA ILE A 15 -30.16 -2.49 9.93
C ILE A 15 -31.13 -3.34 9.11
N LYS A 16 -31.67 -4.39 9.70
CA LYS A 16 -32.60 -5.30 9.04
C LYS A 16 -33.85 -4.59 8.55
N GLU A 17 -34.50 -3.81 9.41
CA GLU A 17 -35.70 -3.04 9.06
C GLU A 17 -35.45 -2.09 7.87
N VAL A 18 -34.40 -1.26 7.95
CA VAL A 18 -34.10 -0.23 6.96
C VAL A 18 -33.74 -0.83 5.60
N TYR A 19 -32.85 -1.84 5.58
CA TYR A 19 -32.44 -2.46 4.31
C TYR A 19 -33.56 -3.32 3.71
N THR A 20 -34.32 -4.09 4.50
CA THR A 20 -35.49 -4.83 4.02
C THR A 20 -36.46 -3.88 3.34
N ARG A 21 -36.76 -2.73 3.99
CA ARG A 21 -37.67 -1.75 3.41
C ARG A 21 -37.15 -1.13 2.12
N ALA A 22 -35.86 -0.84 2.04
CA ALA A 22 -35.25 -0.34 0.81
C ALA A 22 -35.38 -1.35 -0.35
N LEU A 23 -35.10 -2.62 -0.09
CA LEU A 23 -35.21 -3.69 -1.07
C LEU A 23 -36.66 -3.88 -1.56
N GLU A 24 -37.64 -3.91 -0.65
CA GLU A 24 -39.07 -3.97 -0.99
C GLU A 24 -39.54 -2.82 -1.91
N LEU A 25 -38.91 -1.66 -1.79
CA LEU A 25 -39.16 -0.50 -2.64
C LEU A 25 -38.44 -0.54 -3.99
N GLY A 26 -37.75 -1.65 -4.31
CA GLY A 26 -37.12 -1.88 -5.60
C GLY A 26 -35.67 -1.41 -5.70
N VAL A 27 -34.97 -1.25 -4.57
CA VAL A 27 -33.54 -0.99 -4.57
C VAL A 27 -32.79 -2.27 -4.96
N GLU A 28 -31.90 -2.18 -5.94
CA GLU A 28 -31.09 -3.30 -6.43
C GLU A 28 -29.63 -3.26 -5.94
N ARG A 29 -29.19 -2.15 -5.33
CA ARG A 29 -27.83 -1.92 -4.84
C ARG A 29 -27.87 -1.32 -3.45
N ILE A 30 -27.17 -1.95 -2.52
CA ILE A 30 -27.05 -1.47 -1.14
C ILE A 30 -25.58 -1.22 -0.80
N CYS A 31 -25.31 -0.19 -0.02
CA CYS A 31 -23.97 0.14 0.44
C CYS A 31 -23.92 0.08 1.97
N ILE A 32 -23.01 -0.73 2.48
CA ILE A 32 -22.74 -0.90 3.91
C ILE A 32 -21.60 0.03 4.27
N CYS A 33 -21.83 0.98 5.19
CA CYS A 33 -20.86 2.02 5.51
C CYS A 33 -20.25 1.86 6.90
N ASP A 34 -18.93 1.76 6.95
CA ASP A 34 -18.14 1.97 8.16
C ASP A 34 -17.71 3.44 8.23
N THR A 35 -18.72 4.29 8.46
CA THR A 35 -18.58 5.75 8.42
C THR A 35 -17.50 6.30 9.34
N CYS A 36 -17.29 5.66 10.49
CA CYS A 36 -16.32 6.09 11.50
C CYS A 36 -15.04 5.25 11.54
N GLY A 37 -14.82 4.37 10.55
CA GLY A 37 -13.65 3.49 10.54
C GLY A 37 -13.52 2.64 11.81
N HIS A 38 -14.66 2.18 12.33
CA HIS A 38 -14.78 1.57 13.65
C HIS A 38 -14.61 0.06 13.64
N VAL A 39 -15.09 -0.60 12.60
CA VAL A 39 -15.21 -2.06 12.56
C VAL A 39 -13.85 -2.75 12.37
N THR A 40 -13.74 -3.96 12.88
CA THR A 40 -12.60 -4.85 12.63
C THR A 40 -12.91 -5.79 11.45
N PRO A 41 -11.91 -6.43 10.81
CA PRO A 41 -12.15 -7.38 9.71
C PRO A 41 -13.16 -8.48 10.07
N ASN A 42 -13.09 -9.03 11.28
CA ASN A 42 -14.08 -10.00 11.74
C ASN A 42 -15.50 -9.41 11.85
N GLY A 43 -15.60 -8.13 12.22
CA GLY A 43 -16.89 -7.41 12.24
C GLY A 43 -17.45 -7.21 10.84
N VAL A 44 -16.59 -6.90 9.85
CA VAL A 44 -16.95 -6.82 8.43
C VAL A 44 -17.55 -8.13 7.96
N ASN A 45 -16.85 -9.25 8.22
CA ASN A 45 -17.32 -10.59 7.84
C ASN A 45 -18.70 -10.91 8.44
N LYS A 46 -18.89 -10.63 9.74
CA LYS A 46 -20.17 -10.88 10.43
C LYS A 46 -21.28 -10.01 9.88
N LEU A 47 -21.02 -8.72 9.65
CA LEU A 47 -22.04 -7.80 9.14
C LEU A 47 -22.45 -8.16 7.72
N LEU A 48 -21.50 -8.43 6.83
CA LEU A 48 -21.81 -8.84 5.46
C LEU A 48 -22.52 -10.20 5.42
N SER A 49 -22.13 -11.14 6.27
CA SER A 49 -22.83 -12.43 6.43
C SER A 49 -24.28 -12.22 6.86
N PHE A 50 -24.53 -11.36 7.85
CA PHE A 50 -25.88 -11.00 8.30
C PHE A 50 -26.73 -10.39 7.17
N ILE A 51 -26.18 -9.43 6.45
CA ILE A 51 -26.88 -8.78 5.31
C ILE A 51 -27.23 -9.82 4.24
N GLN A 52 -26.28 -10.67 3.86
CA GLN A 52 -26.44 -11.61 2.74
C GLN A 52 -27.33 -12.81 3.08
N ASN A 53 -27.27 -13.31 4.30
CA ASN A 53 -27.93 -14.54 4.70
C ASN A 53 -29.24 -14.35 5.47
N GLU A 54 -29.49 -13.14 5.99
CA GLU A 54 -30.70 -12.85 6.74
C GLU A 54 -31.50 -11.68 6.10
N VAL A 55 -30.89 -10.51 5.95
CA VAL A 55 -31.62 -9.30 5.50
C VAL A 55 -32.14 -9.47 4.07
N ILE A 56 -31.29 -9.83 3.11
CA ILE A 56 -31.68 -9.98 1.70
C ILE A 56 -32.73 -11.10 1.52
N PRO A 57 -32.58 -12.31 2.11
CA PRO A 57 -33.59 -13.37 2.02
C PRO A 57 -34.94 -12.99 2.68
N ASP A 58 -34.92 -12.35 3.84
CA ASP A 58 -36.12 -11.94 4.55
C ASP A 58 -36.92 -10.88 3.81
N ALA A 59 -36.26 -10.05 2.99
CA ALA A 59 -36.88 -9.13 2.03
C ALA A 59 -37.44 -9.84 0.78
N GLY A 60 -37.31 -11.16 0.67
CA GLY A 60 -37.80 -11.96 -0.45
C GLY A 60 -36.89 -12.03 -1.67
N PHE A 61 -35.63 -11.59 -1.55
CA PHE A 61 -34.68 -11.57 -2.65
C PHE A 61 -33.61 -12.68 -2.54
N LYS A 62 -33.06 -13.07 -3.69
CA LYS A 62 -31.86 -13.90 -3.74
C LYS A 62 -30.63 -12.99 -3.72
N ARG A 63 -29.60 -13.38 -2.97
CA ARG A 63 -28.32 -12.63 -2.85
C ARG A 63 -27.78 -12.17 -4.21
N ARG A 64 -27.79 -13.02 -5.22
CA ARG A 64 -27.28 -12.74 -6.58
C ARG A 64 -28.02 -11.63 -7.34
N ASN A 65 -29.19 -11.20 -6.87
CA ASN A 65 -30.02 -10.17 -7.51
C ASN A 65 -29.78 -8.79 -6.89
N ILE A 66 -29.01 -8.74 -5.80
CA ILE A 66 -28.73 -7.51 -5.05
C ILE A 66 -27.23 -7.28 -5.04
N GLU A 67 -26.78 -6.13 -5.55
CA GLU A 67 -25.38 -5.71 -5.47
C GLU A 67 -25.08 -5.17 -4.06
N VAL A 68 -24.12 -5.75 -3.39
CA VAL A 68 -23.67 -5.35 -2.05
C VAL A 68 -22.35 -4.61 -2.15
N ASN A 69 -22.36 -3.34 -1.75
CA ASN A 69 -21.21 -2.47 -1.75
C ASN A 69 -20.67 -2.29 -0.33
N TRP A 70 -19.36 -2.15 -0.20
CA TRP A 70 -18.67 -1.80 1.04
C TRP A 70 -18.00 -0.44 0.92
N HIS A 71 -18.22 0.42 1.92
CA HIS A 71 -17.59 1.73 2.04
C HIS A 71 -16.99 1.89 3.45
N GLY A 72 -15.68 2.02 3.55
CA GLY A 72 -14.97 2.07 4.84
C GLY A 72 -14.02 3.26 4.95
N HIS A 73 -13.97 3.84 6.17
CA HIS A 73 -13.03 4.88 6.55
C HIS A 73 -11.78 4.33 7.25
N GLN A 74 -10.76 5.19 7.38
CA GLN A 74 -9.39 4.83 7.79
C GLN A 74 -9.07 5.22 9.25
N ASP A 75 -10.04 5.62 10.06
CA ASP A 75 -9.82 6.22 11.40
C ASP A 75 -8.95 5.36 12.34
N ARG A 76 -9.03 4.04 12.23
CA ARG A 76 -8.22 3.08 12.99
C ARG A 76 -7.07 2.46 12.18
N GLY A 77 -6.76 2.97 11.00
CA GLY A 77 -5.77 2.38 10.10
C GLY A 77 -6.19 1.02 9.51
N LEU A 78 -7.48 0.69 9.48
CA LEU A 78 -7.99 -0.61 9.04
C LEU A 78 -8.65 -0.57 7.65
N GLY A 79 -8.64 0.55 6.96
CA GLY A 79 -9.38 0.73 5.70
C GLY A 79 -9.03 -0.30 4.64
N VAL A 80 -7.74 -0.52 4.36
CA VAL A 80 -7.30 -1.51 3.36
C VAL A 80 -7.67 -2.93 3.77
N VAL A 81 -7.38 -3.32 5.01
CA VAL A 81 -7.66 -4.69 5.48
C VAL A 81 -9.16 -4.96 5.56
N ASN A 82 -9.98 -3.94 5.88
CA ASN A 82 -11.43 -4.05 5.86
C ASN A 82 -12.00 -4.16 4.43
N ASN A 83 -11.40 -3.48 3.44
CA ASN A 83 -11.74 -3.68 2.03
C ASN A 83 -11.49 -5.12 1.58
N ILE A 84 -10.33 -5.70 1.96
CA ILE A 84 -10.01 -7.09 1.66
C ILE A 84 -11.01 -8.03 2.36
N ALA A 85 -11.29 -7.81 3.64
CA ALA A 85 -12.28 -8.61 4.38
C ALA A 85 -13.69 -8.51 3.77
N ALA A 86 -14.07 -7.34 3.26
CA ALA A 86 -15.35 -7.16 2.58
C ALA A 86 -15.41 -7.93 1.26
N PHE A 87 -14.34 -7.87 0.45
CA PHE A 87 -14.22 -8.68 -0.75
C PHE A 87 -14.32 -10.18 -0.44
N GLU A 88 -13.52 -10.68 0.51
CA GLU A 88 -13.53 -12.09 0.91
C GLU A 88 -14.88 -12.54 1.49
N SER A 89 -15.64 -11.61 2.06
CA SER A 89 -17.00 -11.85 2.57
C SER A 89 -18.09 -11.71 1.50
N GLY A 90 -17.71 -11.51 0.22
CA GLY A 90 -18.63 -11.51 -0.90
C GLY A 90 -19.32 -10.16 -1.16
N ALA A 91 -18.71 -9.04 -0.79
CA ALA A 91 -19.11 -7.76 -1.34
C ALA A 91 -18.81 -7.72 -2.86
N ASP A 92 -19.74 -7.22 -3.64
CA ASP A 92 -19.59 -7.12 -5.11
C ASP A 92 -18.72 -5.93 -5.51
N VAL A 93 -18.79 -4.85 -4.74
CA VAL A 93 -18.04 -3.61 -4.96
C VAL A 93 -17.43 -3.13 -3.65
N ILE A 94 -16.16 -2.76 -3.69
CA ILE A 94 -15.45 -2.12 -2.59
C ILE A 94 -15.04 -0.69 -2.98
N HIS A 95 -15.24 0.26 -2.09
CA HIS A 95 -14.93 1.66 -2.32
C HIS A 95 -13.53 2.02 -1.81
N GLY A 96 -12.87 2.93 -2.50
CA GLY A 96 -11.60 3.51 -2.09
C GLY A 96 -11.34 4.83 -2.81
N THR A 97 -10.41 5.61 -2.30
CA THR A 97 -9.98 6.88 -2.89
C THR A 97 -8.48 6.89 -3.09
N ALA A 98 -7.98 7.70 -4.03
CA ALA A 98 -6.55 7.92 -4.18
C ALA A 98 -5.95 8.36 -2.84
N LEU A 99 -4.86 7.72 -2.42
CA LEU A 99 -4.17 8.02 -1.14
C LEU A 99 -5.08 7.90 0.09
N GLY A 100 -6.26 7.32 -0.04
CA GLY A 100 -7.25 7.29 1.03
C GLY A 100 -7.84 8.65 1.39
N ILE A 101 -7.81 9.62 0.47
CA ILE A 101 -8.30 10.98 0.74
C ILE A 101 -9.79 10.95 1.11
N GLY A 102 -10.14 11.71 2.15
CA GLY A 102 -11.51 11.82 2.64
C GLY A 102 -11.57 12.56 3.98
N GLU A 103 -12.73 12.54 4.59
CA GLU A 103 -12.93 13.16 5.90
C GLU A 103 -12.09 12.52 6.99
N ARG A 104 -11.66 13.29 7.98
CA ARG A 104 -10.86 12.88 9.16
C ARG A 104 -9.55 12.21 8.73
N ALA A 105 -9.38 10.91 9.03
CA ALA A 105 -8.22 10.12 8.59
C ALA A 105 -8.33 9.62 7.13
N GLY A 106 -9.48 9.84 6.50
CA GLY A 106 -9.74 9.49 5.11
C GLY A 106 -10.50 8.17 4.92
N ASN A 107 -10.57 7.74 3.67
CA ASN A 107 -11.17 6.48 3.21
C ASN A 107 -10.11 5.37 3.09
N ALA A 108 -10.52 4.18 2.72
CA ALA A 108 -9.59 3.13 2.33
C ALA A 108 -8.75 3.57 1.11
N PRO A 109 -7.40 3.51 1.17
CA PRO A 109 -6.55 3.80 0.02
C PRO A 109 -6.80 2.82 -1.13
N LEU A 110 -7.26 3.35 -2.28
CA LEU A 110 -7.57 2.54 -3.45
C LEU A 110 -6.31 1.88 -4.05
N ASP A 111 -5.24 2.63 -4.11
CA ASP A 111 -3.94 2.20 -4.60
C ASP A 111 -3.41 0.99 -3.83
N GLN A 112 -3.39 1.04 -2.51
CA GLN A 112 -2.99 -0.07 -1.65
C GLN A 112 -3.98 -1.24 -1.75
N THR A 113 -5.26 -0.98 -1.86
CA THR A 113 -6.29 -2.01 -2.03
C THR A 113 -6.08 -2.78 -3.34
N LEU A 114 -5.86 -2.08 -4.47
CA LEU A 114 -5.61 -2.69 -5.78
C LEU A 114 -4.35 -3.55 -5.79
N VAL A 115 -3.25 -3.06 -5.20
CA VAL A 115 -2.00 -3.84 -5.11
C VAL A 115 -2.21 -5.12 -4.30
N ASN A 116 -2.91 -5.04 -3.17
CA ASN A 116 -3.21 -6.25 -2.38
C ASN A 116 -4.08 -7.25 -3.16
N LEU A 117 -5.12 -6.81 -3.85
CA LEU A 117 -5.95 -7.69 -4.68
C LEU A 117 -5.16 -8.32 -5.84
N SER A 118 -4.22 -7.58 -6.42
CA SER A 118 -3.30 -8.11 -7.44
C SER A 118 -2.38 -9.18 -6.87
N LEU A 119 -1.75 -8.93 -5.70
CA LEU A 119 -0.88 -9.89 -5.03
C LEU A 119 -1.63 -11.16 -4.57
N MET A 120 -2.91 -11.03 -4.26
CA MET A 120 -3.80 -12.16 -3.96
C MET A 120 -4.24 -12.92 -5.22
N GLY A 121 -3.90 -12.46 -6.42
CA GLY A 121 -4.32 -13.05 -7.68
C GLY A 121 -5.80 -12.85 -8.03
N VAL A 122 -6.47 -11.90 -7.37
CA VAL A 122 -7.89 -11.58 -7.58
C VAL A 122 -8.10 -10.78 -8.86
N ILE A 123 -7.19 -9.83 -9.12
CA ILE A 123 -7.20 -8.99 -10.32
C ILE A 123 -5.89 -9.19 -11.09
N SER A 124 -5.97 -9.08 -12.41
CA SER A 124 -4.83 -9.22 -13.33
C SER A 124 -4.60 -7.96 -14.19
N ASN A 125 -5.13 -6.83 -13.75
CA ASN A 125 -4.94 -5.55 -14.41
C ASN A 125 -3.45 -5.14 -14.37
N ASP A 126 -3.00 -4.46 -15.42
CA ASP A 126 -1.73 -3.74 -15.37
C ASP A 126 -1.84 -2.54 -14.43
N LEU A 127 -1.06 -2.56 -13.36
CA LEU A 127 -1.07 -1.53 -12.32
C LEU A 127 0.19 -0.63 -12.36
N THR A 128 0.99 -0.71 -13.43
CA THR A 128 2.24 0.08 -13.56
C THR A 128 2.01 1.59 -13.61
N SER A 129 0.80 2.02 -13.99
CA SER A 129 0.42 3.44 -14.00
C SER A 129 -0.07 3.99 -12.65
N LEU A 130 -0.16 3.15 -11.61
CA LEU A 130 -0.60 3.63 -10.28
C LEU A 130 0.34 4.67 -9.68
N ASP A 131 1.65 4.57 -9.90
CA ASP A 131 2.62 5.55 -9.43
C ASP A 131 2.33 6.95 -10.01
N GLU A 132 2.09 7.04 -11.31
CA GLU A 132 1.71 8.31 -11.96
C GLU A 132 0.37 8.83 -11.44
N TYR A 133 -0.61 7.94 -11.26
CA TYR A 133 -1.92 8.29 -10.73
C TYR A 133 -1.82 8.89 -9.32
N ILE A 134 -1.03 8.27 -8.44
CA ILE A 134 -0.83 8.73 -7.07
C ILE A 134 -0.09 10.08 -7.02
N LYS A 135 0.96 10.25 -7.85
CA LYS A 135 1.70 11.52 -7.96
C LYS A 135 0.81 12.66 -8.45
N LYS A 136 -0.03 12.41 -9.44
CA LYS A 136 -1.01 13.40 -9.92
C LYS A 136 -2.08 13.71 -8.88
N ALA A 137 -2.59 12.70 -8.18
CA ALA A 137 -3.56 12.92 -7.11
C ALA A 137 -2.97 13.78 -5.98
N HIS A 138 -1.72 13.47 -5.55
CA HIS A 138 -0.98 14.26 -4.58
C HIS A 138 -0.81 15.72 -5.03
N GLU A 139 -0.37 15.94 -6.29
CA GLU A 139 -0.15 17.27 -6.86
C GLU A 139 -1.45 18.08 -6.90
N TYR A 140 -2.53 17.53 -7.49
CA TYR A 140 -3.79 18.25 -7.68
C TYR A 140 -4.52 18.59 -6.38
N ILE A 141 -4.39 17.74 -5.37
CA ILE A 141 -5.07 17.94 -4.09
C ILE A 141 -4.18 18.71 -3.10
N ASN A 142 -2.88 18.85 -3.43
CA ASN A 142 -1.88 19.50 -2.58
C ASN A 142 -1.79 18.89 -1.16
N ILE A 143 -1.89 17.57 -1.06
CA ILE A 143 -1.72 16.82 0.18
C ILE A 143 -0.32 16.17 0.17
N PRO A 144 0.52 16.33 1.22
CA PRO A 144 1.84 15.73 1.26
C PRO A 144 1.77 14.20 1.15
N LEU A 145 2.56 13.60 0.25
CA LEU A 145 2.79 12.17 0.22
C LEU A 145 3.90 11.84 1.23
N PRO A 146 3.60 11.10 2.32
CA PRO A 146 4.64 10.71 3.26
C PRO A 146 5.70 9.83 2.60
N ARG A 147 6.98 10.06 2.90
CA ARG A 147 8.08 9.26 2.34
C ARG A 147 7.92 7.75 2.58
N ASN A 148 7.37 7.38 3.73
CA ASN A 148 7.09 5.99 4.10
C ASN A 148 5.69 5.51 3.71
N TYR A 149 5.02 6.21 2.79
CA TYR A 149 3.71 5.75 2.30
C TYR A 149 3.85 4.37 1.64
N PRO A 150 3.02 3.39 2.01
CA PRO A 150 3.17 2.05 1.45
C PRO A 150 3.16 2.05 -0.08
N ILE A 151 4.11 1.37 -0.70
CA ILE A 151 4.27 1.14 -2.14
C ILE A 151 4.75 2.38 -2.92
N PHE A 152 4.15 3.55 -2.73
CA PHE A 152 4.35 4.74 -3.57
C PHE A 152 5.11 5.88 -2.89
N GLY A 153 5.49 5.75 -1.63
CA GLY A 153 6.38 6.69 -0.95
C GLY A 153 7.84 6.48 -1.39
N ASP A 154 8.64 7.53 -1.33
CA ASP A 154 10.05 7.50 -1.77
C ASP A 154 10.87 6.39 -1.08
N ASP A 155 10.58 6.12 0.21
CA ASP A 155 11.31 5.13 1.00
C ASP A 155 10.80 3.69 0.81
N ALA A 156 9.69 3.47 0.11
CA ALA A 156 8.96 2.18 0.08
C ALA A 156 9.82 1.00 -0.40
N PHE A 157 10.78 1.25 -1.30
CA PHE A 157 11.67 0.22 -1.86
C PHE A 157 13.14 0.53 -1.61
N GLU A 158 13.46 1.40 -0.65
CA GLU A 158 14.82 1.73 -0.27
C GLU A 158 15.38 0.72 0.75
N THR A 159 16.56 0.18 0.46
CA THR A 159 17.27 -0.76 1.34
C THR A 159 18.62 -0.19 1.76
N GLY A 160 18.73 0.26 3.02
CA GLY A 160 19.96 0.80 3.60
C GLY A 160 20.74 -0.20 4.46
N THR A 161 20.08 -1.23 5.03
CA THR A 161 20.69 -2.22 5.91
C THR A 161 21.60 -3.17 5.14
N GLY A 162 22.88 -3.30 5.55
CA GLY A 162 23.90 -4.02 4.81
C GLY A 162 23.60 -5.48 4.48
N VAL A 163 23.00 -6.23 5.41
CA VAL A 163 22.64 -7.64 5.19
C VAL A 163 21.55 -7.77 4.13
N HIS A 164 20.51 -6.95 4.22
CA HIS A 164 19.40 -6.93 3.27
C HIS A 164 19.87 -6.48 1.88
N ALA A 165 20.59 -5.37 1.82
CA ALA A 165 21.16 -4.86 0.57
C ALA A 165 22.07 -5.89 -0.11
N SER A 166 22.93 -6.56 0.66
CA SER A 166 23.82 -7.60 0.13
C SER A 166 23.07 -8.76 -0.54
N ALA A 167 21.91 -9.14 -0.01
CA ALA A 167 21.09 -10.19 -0.62
C ALA A 167 20.43 -9.73 -1.93
N VAL A 168 19.86 -8.52 -1.93
CA VAL A 168 19.28 -7.91 -3.14
C VAL A 168 20.34 -7.73 -4.23
N ILE A 169 21.53 -7.19 -3.88
CA ILE A 169 22.67 -7.01 -4.80
C ILE A 169 23.09 -8.34 -5.41
N LYS A 170 23.23 -9.39 -4.59
CA LYS A 170 23.63 -10.73 -5.09
C LYS A 170 22.62 -11.31 -6.07
N ALA A 171 21.33 -11.07 -5.87
CA ALA A 171 20.30 -11.49 -6.82
C ALA A 171 20.40 -10.69 -8.12
N MET A 172 20.57 -9.37 -8.03
CA MET A 172 20.78 -8.49 -9.20
C MET A 172 22.04 -8.87 -10.00
N ASP A 173 23.17 -9.11 -9.34
CA ASP A 173 24.43 -9.48 -10.00
C ASP A 173 24.34 -10.86 -10.70
N LYS A 174 23.45 -11.74 -10.26
CA LYS A 174 23.12 -13.01 -10.94
C LYS A 174 22.13 -12.87 -12.08
N GLY A 175 21.55 -11.69 -12.28
CA GLY A 175 20.46 -11.45 -13.24
C GLY A 175 19.11 -12.01 -12.78
N ASP A 176 18.98 -12.41 -11.52
CA ASP A 176 17.72 -12.90 -10.94
C ASP A 176 16.90 -11.73 -10.41
N HIS A 177 16.31 -10.98 -11.34
CA HIS A 177 15.49 -9.81 -11.03
C HIS A 177 14.22 -10.18 -10.26
N TRP A 178 13.66 -11.36 -10.51
CA TRP A 178 12.49 -11.86 -9.78
C TRP A 178 12.79 -12.00 -8.28
N LEU A 179 13.93 -12.62 -7.96
CA LEU A 179 14.36 -12.77 -6.56
C LEU A 179 14.77 -11.44 -5.93
N ALA A 180 15.47 -10.57 -6.68
CA ALA A 180 15.88 -9.26 -6.19
C ALA A 180 14.69 -8.42 -5.71
N ASP A 181 13.56 -8.49 -6.39
CA ASP A 181 12.33 -7.76 -6.05
C ASP A 181 11.58 -8.34 -4.84
N ARG A 182 11.85 -9.59 -4.47
CA ARG A 182 11.03 -10.31 -3.47
C ARG A 182 11.79 -10.69 -2.20
N ILE A 183 13.11 -10.70 -2.24
CA ILE A 183 13.92 -11.26 -1.15
C ILE A 183 13.77 -10.47 0.16
N TYR A 184 13.58 -9.17 0.08
CA TYR A 184 13.35 -8.28 1.23
C TYR A 184 12.20 -7.29 1.01
N SER A 185 11.28 -7.60 0.12
CA SER A 185 10.08 -6.80 -0.11
C SER A 185 8.83 -7.69 -0.22
N GLY A 186 7.77 -7.35 0.51
CA GLY A 186 6.46 -8.00 0.38
C GLY A 186 5.71 -7.61 -0.88
N VAL A 187 6.14 -6.54 -1.55
CA VAL A 187 5.61 -6.08 -2.83
C VAL A 187 6.74 -6.07 -3.84
N PRO A 188 6.63 -6.79 -4.98
CA PRO A 188 7.63 -6.75 -6.03
C PRO A 188 7.55 -5.43 -6.79
N ALA A 189 8.58 -4.59 -6.64
CA ALA A 189 8.60 -3.23 -7.17
C ALA A 189 8.36 -3.18 -8.69
N SER A 190 8.99 -4.07 -9.46
CA SER A 190 8.91 -4.07 -10.93
C SER A 190 7.52 -4.40 -11.46
N ASP A 191 6.72 -5.17 -10.72
CA ASP A 191 5.34 -5.51 -11.12
C ASP A 191 4.42 -4.25 -11.11
N TYR A 192 4.86 -3.19 -10.45
CA TYR A 192 4.15 -1.90 -10.33
C TYR A 192 4.90 -0.72 -10.96
N GLY A 193 5.85 -0.98 -11.88
CA GLY A 193 6.61 0.06 -12.56
C GLY A 193 7.68 0.76 -11.70
N LEU A 194 7.98 0.22 -10.51
CA LEU A 194 8.94 0.74 -9.55
C LEU A 194 10.23 -0.13 -9.53
N LYS A 195 11.18 0.20 -8.69
CA LYS A 195 12.45 -0.54 -8.58
C LYS A 195 12.98 -0.57 -7.16
N GLN A 196 13.73 -1.62 -6.82
CA GLN A 196 14.51 -1.68 -5.59
C GLN A 196 15.65 -0.67 -5.65
N VAL A 197 15.86 0.07 -4.56
CA VAL A 197 16.91 1.10 -4.43
C VAL A 197 17.83 0.73 -3.28
N ILE A 198 19.13 0.66 -3.55
CA ILE A 198 20.16 0.43 -2.52
C ILE A 198 20.67 1.79 -2.05
N ARG A 199 20.51 2.05 -0.76
CA ARG A 199 20.93 3.31 -0.12
C ARG A 199 22.15 3.12 0.77
N ILE A 200 22.82 4.22 1.07
CA ILE A 200 23.99 4.28 1.97
C ILE A 200 23.59 5.03 3.26
N GLY A 201 24.01 4.50 4.43
CA GLY A 201 23.82 5.15 5.72
C GLY A 201 24.47 4.36 6.84
N HIS A 202 24.21 4.70 8.09
CA HIS A 202 24.86 4.14 9.26
C HIS A 202 24.70 2.61 9.42
N MET A 203 23.63 2.03 8.88
CA MET A 203 23.37 0.59 8.90
C MET A 203 23.93 -0.16 7.69
N SER A 204 24.53 0.55 6.73
CA SER A 204 25.03 -0.04 5.49
C SER A 204 26.30 -0.85 5.69
N GLY A 205 26.47 -1.84 4.82
CA GLY A 205 27.71 -2.59 4.65
C GLY A 205 28.55 -2.04 3.47
N ARG A 206 29.76 -2.57 3.29
CA ARG A 206 30.60 -2.22 2.13
C ARG A 206 29.93 -2.54 0.79
N SER A 207 29.08 -3.56 0.74
CA SER A 207 28.32 -3.92 -0.47
C SER A 207 27.41 -2.80 -0.96
N ASN A 208 26.77 -2.04 -0.06
CA ASN A 208 25.94 -0.90 -0.42
C ASN A 208 26.77 0.18 -1.13
N ILE A 209 27.97 0.47 -0.59
CA ILE A 209 28.89 1.48 -1.11
C ILE A 209 29.39 1.07 -2.49
N ILE A 210 29.91 -0.17 -2.61
CA ILE A 210 30.40 -0.72 -3.88
C ILE A 210 29.32 -0.68 -4.95
N TRP A 211 28.09 -1.09 -4.59
CA TRP A 211 26.95 -1.06 -5.49
C TRP A 211 26.61 0.35 -5.96
N TRP A 212 26.56 1.30 -5.02
CA TRP A 212 26.23 2.69 -5.33
C TRP A 212 27.32 3.32 -6.23
N LEU A 213 28.60 3.16 -5.89
CA LEU A 213 29.72 3.66 -6.69
C LEU A 213 29.69 3.09 -8.10
N LYS A 214 29.48 1.77 -8.25
CA LYS A 214 29.39 1.09 -9.56
C LYS A 214 28.27 1.67 -10.42
N ASN A 215 27.10 1.88 -9.85
CA ASN A 215 25.94 2.36 -10.60
C ASN A 215 25.98 3.87 -10.88
N ASN A 216 26.83 4.62 -10.20
CA ASN A 216 27.04 6.05 -10.44
C ASN A 216 28.33 6.37 -11.20
N GLY A 217 29.01 5.36 -11.76
CA GLY A 217 30.17 5.53 -12.65
C GLY A 217 31.47 5.92 -11.95
N TYR A 218 31.59 5.70 -10.64
CA TYR A 218 32.81 5.94 -9.91
C TYR A 218 33.76 4.74 -9.97
N GLU A 219 35.07 5.03 -9.97
CA GLU A 219 36.11 3.99 -9.80
C GLU A 219 36.04 3.40 -8.39
N ILE A 220 36.02 2.07 -8.32
CA ILE A 220 35.93 1.35 -7.05
C ILE A 220 37.35 1.05 -6.58
N THR A 221 37.84 1.76 -5.58
CA THR A 221 39.11 1.49 -4.90
C THR A 221 38.85 1.15 -3.44
N ASP A 222 39.69 0.30 -2.86
CA ASP A 222 39.59 -0.08 -1.45
C ASP A 222 39.64 1.14 -0.52
N LYS A 223 40.42 2.15 -0.88
CA LYS A 223 40.58 3.39 -0.11
C LYS A 223 39.26 4.22 -0.13
N LEU A 224 38.65 4.37 -1.31
CA LEU A 224 37.39 5.09 -1.42
C LEU A 224 36.24 4.36 -0.70
N VAL A 225 36.16 3.03 -0.86
CA VAL A 225 35.17 2.22 -0.17
C VAL A 225 35.29 2.32 1.35
N GLU A 226 36.53 2.25 1.88
CA GLU A 226 36.77 2.39 3.32
C GLU A 226 36.44 3.80 3.83
N TYR A 227 36.84 4.82 3.09
CA TYR A 227 36.50 6.22 3.41
C TYR A 227 34.98 6.41 3.48
N MET A 228 34.26 6.02 2.42
CA MET A 228 32.79 6.14 2.38
C MET A 228 32.09 5.28 3.43
N PHE A 229 32.65 4.11 3.77
CA PHE A 229 32.13 3.29 4.87
C PHE A 229 32.21 4.03 6.21
N ASN A 230 33.35 4.69 6.48
CA ASN A 230 33.52 5.47 7.71
C ASN A 230 32.61 6.71 7.72
N VAL A 231 32.46 7.42 6.59
CA VAL A 231 31.50 8.53 6.46
C VAL A 231 30.09 8.04 6.76
N ALA A 232 29.67 6.94 6.14
CA ALA A 232 28.34 6.38 6.33
C ALA A 232 28.08 5.97 7.80
N LYS A 233 29.06 5.36 8.48
CA LYS A 233 28.94 4.94 9.89
C LYS A 233 28.73 6.11 10.86
N ASN A 234 29.17 7.30 10.50
CA ASN A 234 28.99 8.50 11.31
C ASN A 234 27.67 9.24 11.03
N GLN A 235 26.88 8.78 10.07
CA GLN A 235 25.55 9.34 9.79
C GLN A 235 24.52 8.85 10.83
N ARG A 236 23.41 9.57 10.93
CA ARG A 236 22.23 9.19 11.73
C ARG A 236 21.02 8.80 10.88
N LYS A 237 21.11 9.02 9.57
CA LYS A 237 20.07 8.77 8.55
C LYS A 237 20.69 8.11 7.32
N LEU A 238 19.89 7.75 6.35
CA LEU A 238 20.36 7.47 5.00
C LEU A 238 20.91 8.76 4.37
N MET A 239 21.99 8.64 3.61
CA MET A 239 22.61 9.76 2.90
C MET A 239 21.82 10.05 1.62
N GLU A 240 21.62 11.32 1.34
CA GLU A 240 21.12 11.74 0.03
C GLU A 240 22.25 11.65 -1.01
N ASP A 241 21.91 11.49 -2.29
CA ASP A 241 22.91 11.32 -3.35
C ASP A 241 23.89 12.49 -3.42
N GLU A 242 23.43 13.71 -3.18
CA GLU A 242 24.28 14.91 -3.11
C GLU A 242 25.31 14.82 -1.96
N GLU A 243 24.89 14.34 -0.79
CA GLU A 243 25.79 14.12 0.36
C GLU A 243 26.88 13.08 0.05
N ILE A 244 26.51 12.04 -0.73
CA ILE A 244 27.46 11.01 -1.17
C ILE A 244 28.45 11.60 -2.19
N HIS A 245 27.96 12.32 -3.21
CA HIS A 245 28.81 12.96 -4.20
C HIS A 245 29.80 13.94 -3.56
N ASN A 246 29.34 14.80 -2.67
CA ASN A 246 30.20 15.75 -1.94
C ASN A 246 31.29 15.04 -1.13
N SER A 247 30.94 13.93 -0.44
CA SER A 247 31.93 13.15 0.31
C SER A 247 33.00 12.52 -0.58
N ILE A 248 32.62 12.07 -1.78
CA ILE A 248 33.59 11.53 -2.77
C ILE A 248 34.51 12.64 -3.28
N GLU A 249 33.96 13.82 -3.56
CA GLU A 249 34.80 14.97 -3.96
C GLU A 249 35.80 15.37 -2.88
N GLU A 250 35.40 15.36 -1.62
CA GLU A 250 36.30 15.61 -0.48
C GLU A 250 37.43 14.57 -0.41
N PHE A 251 37.10 13.30 -0.64
CA PHE A 251 38.12 12.23 -0.69
C PHE A 251 39.18 12.50 -1.78
N HIS A 252 38.79 13.00 -2.94
CA HIS A 252 39.73 13.26 -4.06
C HIS A 252 40.53 14.56 -3.89
N LYS A 253 40.13 15.47 -3.01
CA LYS A 253 40.86 16.72 -2.70
C LYS A 253 41.96 16.52 -1.64
N ASN A 254 41.91 15.43 -0.87
CA ASN A 254 42.83 15.08 0.21
C ASN A 254 43.76 13.94 -0.21
#